data_7107b7e45cf43dff66a26e117b436627
#
_entry.id   7107b7e45cf43dff66a26e117b436627
#
_cell.length_a   1.000
_cell.length_b   1.000
_cell.length_c   1.000
_cell.angle_alpha   90.00
_cell.angle_beta   90.00
_cell.angle_gamma   90.00
#
_symmetry.space_group_name_H-M   'P 1'
#
loop_
_entity.id
_entity.type
_entity.pdbx_description
1 polymer ?
#
loop_
_entity_poly.entity_id
_entity_poly.type
_entity_poly.pdbx_seq_one_letter_code
_entity_poly.pdbx_strand_id
1 'polypeptide(L)'
;LQYKMKRRYLLAGLVVSALLGVGAKFPASMDAPVREVFHTPLGMSAPIEPLLLYQASQDEKCRHWVDSVYNRMNLREKVGQLFIYTIAPVQTKRNMQLLRDAVHTYKVGGLLFSGGKIQNQATLTNEAQRMARCPLLITFDGEWGLSMRLRGTPVFPRNMVLGCIQDNRLIYEYGREMARQCREMGVQVNFAPVADVNIN
;
A
#
# COMPACT_ATOMS: atom_id res chain seq x y z
N LEU A 1 1.16 -17.27 -13.66
CA LEU A 1 1.62 -17.29 -12.25
C LEU A 1 0.55 -16.66 -11.39
N GLN A 2 -0.44 -17.46 -10.95
CA GLN A 2 -1.45 -17.00 -9.99
C GLN A 2 -0.78 -16.90 -8.61
N TYR A 3 -0.47 -15.69 -8.20
CA TYR A 3 -0.01 -15.41 -6.86
C TYR A 3 -1.23 -15.35 -5.93
N LYS A 4 -1.50 -16.44 -5.21
CA LYS A 4 -2.47 -16.41 -4.10
C LYS A 4 -1.86 -15.62 -2.95
N MET A 5 -2.14 -14.32 -2.87
CA MET A 5 -1.86 -13.52 -1.67
C MET A 5 -2.62 -14.12 -0.49
N LYS A 6 -1.88 -14.66 0.47
CA LYS A 6 -2.46 -15.08 1.74
C LYS A 6 -2.95 -13.82 2.47
N ARG A 7 -4.12 -13.88 3.11
CA ARG A 7 -4.76 -12.82 3.94
C ARG A 7 -3.82 -12.10 4.93
N ARG A 8 -2.61 -12.59 5.14
CA ARG A 8 -1.59 -12.04 6.05
C ARG A 8 -1.10 -10.63 5.67
N TYR A 9 -1.22 -10.21 4.43
CA TYR A 9 -0.68 -8.93 3.96
C TYR A 9 -1.60 -7.72 4.20
N LEU A 10 -2.90 -7.95 4.37
CA LEU A 10 -3.85 -6.89 4.75
C LEU A 10 -3.58 -6.33 6.16
N LEU A 11 -2.91 -7.11 7.01
CA LEU A 11 -2.67 -6.79 8.41
C LEU A 11 -1.41 -5.93 8.64
N ALA A 12 -0.51 -5.83 7.66
CA ALA A 12 0.71 -5.04 7.79
C ALA A 12 0.44 -3.53 8.01
N GLY A 13 -0.61 -2.99 7.37
CA GLY A 13 -1.02 -1.60 7.53
C GLY A 13 -1.47 -1.24 8.95
N LEU A 14 -2.03 -2.20 9.67
CA LEU A 14 -2.52 -1.98 11.05
C LEU A 14 -1.40 -1.87 12.08
N VAL A 15 -0.28 -2.56 11.86
CA VAL A 15 0.90 -2.45 12.72
C VAL A 15 1.47 -1.03 12.68
N VAL A 16 1.51 -0.41 11.50
CA VAL A 16 1.99 0.97 11.33
C VAL A 16 1.12 1.95 12.11
N SER A 17 -0.21 1.78 12.08
CA SER A 17 -1.15 2.64 12.82
C SER A 17 -1.01 2.49 14.34
N ALA A 18 -0.77 1.27 14.83
CA ALA A 18 -0.55 1.01 16.26
C ALA A 18 0.80 1.51 16.75
N LEU A 19 1.83 1.52 15.89
CA LEU A 19 3.19 1.96 16.23
C LEU A 19 3.31 3.48 16.39
N LEU A 20 2.43 4.25 15.76
CA LEU A 20 2.46 5.71 15.86
C LEU A 20 2.12 6.22 17.27
N GLY A 21 1.66 5.33 18.19
CA GLY A 21 1.42 5.71 19.61
C GLY A 21 0.49 6.92 19.76
N VAL A 22 0.01 7.44 18.66
CA VAL A 22 -1.02 8.46 18.63
C VAL A 22 -2.28 7.74 19.03
N GLY A 23 -2.54 7.74 20.33
CA GLY A 23 -3.89 7.54 20.85
C GLY A 23 -4.76 8.65 20.27
N ALA A 24 -4.94 8.65 18.97
CA ALA A 24 -6.01 9.37 18.34
C ALA A 24 -7.28 8.69 18.88
N LYS A 25 -7.78 9.20 20.00
CA LYS A 25 -9.21 9.13 20.26
C LYS A 25 -9.82 9.79 19.05
N PHE A 26 -10.11 8.98 18.03
CA PHE A 26 -11.00 9.44 16.97
C PHE A 26 -12.27 9.91 17.68
N PRO A 27 -12.67 11.17 17.52
CA PRO A 27 -13.89 11.64 18.15
C PRO A 27 -15.02 10.71 17.69
N ALA A 28 -15.86 10.28 18.64
CA ALA A 28 -17.03 9.43 18.37
C ALA A 28 -18.00 10.03 17.34
N SER A 29 -17.78 11.27 16.89
CA SER A 29 -18.54 11.99 15.88
C SER A 29 -18.07 11.74 14.43
N MET A 30 -17.08 10.89 14.19
CA MET A 30 -16.65 10.57 12.81
C MET A 30 -17.58 9.61 12.07
N ASP A 31 -18.60 9.05 12.73
CA ASP A 31 -19.57 8.17 12.05
C ASP A 31 -20.56 8.92 11.13
N ALA A 32 -20.77 10.22 11.34
CA ALA A 32 -21.67 11.01 10.54
C ALA A 32 -21.02 11.68 9.30
N PRO A 33 -19.84 12.32 9.36
CA PRO A 33 -19.33 13.09 8.23
C PRO A 33 -18.71 12.24 7.13
N VAL A 34 -18.23 11.02 7.40
CA VAL A 34 -17.61 10.16 6.38
C VAL A 34 -18.64 9.65 5.37
N ARG A 35 -19.89 9.47 5.77
CA ARG A 35 -20.99 9.11 4.86
C ARG A 35 -21.36 10.25 3.91
N GLU A 36 -21.24 11.50 4.32
CA GLU A 36 -21.64 12.65 3.50
C GLU A 36 -20.56 13.08 2.49
N VAL A 37 -19.28 12.90 2.82
CA VAL A 37 -18.16 13.27 1.92
C VAL A 37 -18.07 12.36 0.69
N PHE A 38 -18.61 11.15 0.76
CA PHE A 38 -18.61 10.19 -0.34
C PHE A 38 -19.98 10.04 -1.02
N HIS A 39 -20.86 11.02 -0.91
CA HIS A 39 -22.02 11.08 -1.80
C HIS A 39 -21.52 11.26 -3.23
N THR A 40 -21.54 10.18 -3.96
CA THR A 40 -21.25 10.12 -5.39
C THR A 40 -22.20 11.07 -6.13
N PRO A 41 -21.71 12.13 -6.76
CA PRO A 41 -22.57 13.06 -7.49
C PRO A 41 -22.99 12.49 -8.85
N LEU A 42 -23.21 11.25 -9.03
CA LEU A 42 -23.64 10.71 -10.34
C LEU A 42 -24.11 9.26 -10.19
N GLY A 43 -25.29 9.04 -9.62
CA GLY A 43 -26.12 7.86 -9.91
C GLY A 43 -25.50 6.46 -9.78
N MET A 44 -24.34 6.32 -9.22
CA MET A 44 -23.71 5.02 -8.95
C MET A 44 -24.09 4.57 -7.54
N SER A 45 -25.12 3.77 -7.46
CA SER A 45 -25.66 3.18 -6.22
C SER A 45 -24.85 2.01 -5.68
N ALA A 46 -23.52 2.01 -5.82
CA ALA A 46 -22.71 1.04 -5.10
C ALA A 46 -22.34 1.67 -3.74
N PRO A 47 -22.72 1.07 -2.61
CA PRO A 47 -22.22 1.53 -1.33
C PRO A 47 -20.70 1.45 -1.37
N ILE A 48 -20.04 2.59 -1.12
CA ILE A 48 -18.60 2.58 -0.84
C ILE A 48 -18.47 1.79 0.46
N GLU A 49 -17.98 0.57 0.36
CA GLU A 49 -17.70 -0.23 1.53
C GLU A 49 -16.77 0.57 2.44
N PRO A 50 -17.07 0.70 3.74
CA PRO A 50 -16.18 1.36 4.68
C PRO A 50 -14.77 0.81 4.48
N LEU A 51 -13.77 1.68 4.54
CA LEU A 51 -12.37 1.32 4.34
C LEU A 51 -12.07 0.00 5.06
N LEU A 52 -11.71 -1.04 4.32
CA LEU A 52 -11.44 -2.38 4.85
C LEU A 52 -10.45 -2.35 6.03
N LEU A 53 -9.54 -1.37 6.03
CA LEU A 53 -8.61 -1.11 7.12
C LEU A 53 -9.32 -0.66 8.40
N TYR A 54 -10.37 0.18 8.30
CA TYR A 54 -11.16 0.59 9.46
C TYR A 54 -11.96 -0.57 10.03
N GLN A 55 -12.62 -1.35 9.17
CA GLN A 55 -13.33 -2.56 9.60
C GLN A 55 -12.38 -3.57 10.26
N ALA A 56 -11.21 -3.79 9.65
CA ALA A 56 -10.20 -4.67 10.22
C ALA A 56 -9.67 -4.14 11.57
N SER A 57 -9.58 -2.83 11.77
CA SER A 57 -9.17 -2.24 13.06
C SER A 57 -10.18 -2.47 14.17
N GLN A 58 -11.45 -2.72 13.84
CA GLN A 58 -12.51 -3.06 14.79
C GLN A 58 -12.59 -4.57 15.08
N ASP A 59 -11.93 -5.40 14.27
CA ASP A 59 -11.88 -6.84 14.49
C ASP A 59 -10.99 -7.17 15.72
N GLU A 60 -11.58 -7.80 16.71
CA GLU A 60 -10.88 -8.19 17.94
C GLU A 60 -9.67 -9.09 17.67
N LYS A 61 -9.78 -10.03 16.73
CA LYS A 61 -8.66 -10.91 16.33
C LYS A 61 -7.52 -10.11 15.73
N CYS A 62 -7.85 -9.07 14.97
CA CYS A 62 -6.87 -8.17 14.38
C CYS A 62 -6.15 -7.38 15.48
N ARG A 63 -6.88 -6.81 16.43
CA ARG A 63 -6.29 -6.10 17.58
C ARG A 63 -5.39 -7.00 18.42
N HIS A 64 -5.84 -8.19 18.77
CA HIS A 64 -5.02 -9.18 19.48
C HIS A 64 -3.72 -9.52 18.73
N TRP A 65 -3.81 -9.68 17.41
CA TRP A 65 -2.61 -9.93 16.62
C TRP A 65 -1.64 -8.73 16.65
N VAL A 66 -2.15 -7.52 16.46
CA VAL A 66 -1.36 -6.27 16.52
C VAL A 66 -0.67 -6.16 17.88
N ASP A 67 -1.43 -6.30 18.97
CA ASP A 67 -0.90 -6.22 20.33
C ASP A 67 0.18 -7.27 20.58
N SER A 68 -0.04 -8.50 20.11
CA SER A 68 0.93 -9.59 20.26
C SER A 68 2.24 -9.33 19.53
N VAL A 69 2.18 -8.69 18.36
CA VAL A 69 3.37 -8.32 17.58
C VAL A 69 4.08 -7.13 18.22
N TYR A 70 3.31 -6.08 18.54
CA TYR A 70 3.83 -4.85 19.13
C TYR A 70 4.55 -5.08 20.49
N ASN A 71 3.96 -5.91 21.36
CA ASN A 71 4.51 -6.20 22.67
C ASN A 71 5.79 -7.04 22.63
N ARG A 72 6.05 -7.76 21.52
CA ARG A 72 7.30 -8.49 21.31
C ARG A 72 8.40 -7.68 20.68
N MET A 73 8.11 -6.47 20.20
CA MET A 73 9.10 -5.58 19.59
C MET A 73 9.79 -4.73 20.63
N ASN A 74 11.12 -4.65 20.54
CA ASN A 74 11.88 -3.63 21.27
C ASN A 74 11.72 -2.25 20.60
N LEU A 75 12.22 -1.19 21.25
CA LEU A 75 12.08 0.18 20.74
C LEU A 75 12.68 0.36 19.35
N ARG A 76 13.84 -0.22 19.07
CA ARG A 76 14.51 -0.13 17.76
C ARG A 76 13.67 -0.78 16.65
N GLU A 77 13.09 -1.94 16.93
CA GLU A 77 12.19 -2.61 16.00
C GLU A 77 10.90 -1.80 15.75
N LYS A 78 10.33 -1.22 16.79
CA LYS A 78 9.17 -0.32 16.68
C LYS A 78 9.47 0.89 15.81
N VAL A 79 10.62 1.54 16.03
CA VAL A 79 11.07 2.66 15.19
C VAL A 79 11.29 2.20 13.74
N GLY A 80 11.92 1.05 13.53
CA GLY A 80 12.10 0.49 12.18
C GLY A 80 10.79 0.35 11.41
N GLN A 81 9.71 -0.06 12.07
CA GLN A 81 8.39 -0.21 11.44
C GLN A 81 7.79 1.10 10.91
N LEU A 82 8.28 2.25 11.32
CA LEU A 82 7.84 3.56 10.82
C LEU A 82 8.48 3.95 9.49
N PHE A 83 9.47 3.18 9.01
CA PHE A 83 10.20 3.49 7.78
C PHE A 83 9.77 2.59 6.62
N ILE A 84 9.63 3.23 5.47
CA ILE A 84 9.53 2.58 4.16
C ILE A 84 10.87 2.79 3.46
N TYR A 85 11.56 1.68 3.16
CA TYR A 85 12.88 1.73 2.52
C TYR A 85 12.75 1.66 1.01
N THR A 86 13.34 2.64 0.30
CA THR A 86 13.35 2.64 -1.17
C THR A 86 14.47 1.75 -1.70
N ILE A 87 14.14 0.82 -2.59
CA ILE A 87 15.09 -0.11 -3.18
C ILE A 87 14.84 -0.29 -4.68
N ALA A 88 15.94 -0.40 -5.46
CA ALA A 88 15.82 -0.74 -6.87
C ALA A 88 15.47 -2.21 -7.07
N PRO A 89 14.56 -2.57 -7.99
CA PRO A 89 14.23 -3.97 -8.28
C PRO A 89 15.28 -4.62 -9.20
N VAL A 90 16.49 -4.78 -8.67
CA VAL A 90 17.63 -5.44 -9.34
C VAL A 90 18.24 -6.50 -8.44
N GLN A 91 18.69 -7.63 -9.03
CA GLN A 91 19.19 -8.77 -8.27
C GLN A 91 20.72 -8.81 -8.22
N THR A 92 21.36 -7.66 -7.93
CA THR A 92 22.81 -7.62 -7.70
C THR A 92 23.15 -8.04 -6.27
N LYS A 93 24.37 -8.55 -6.04
CA LYS A 93 24.83 -8.92 -4.68
C LYS A 93 24.68 -7.76 -3.70
N ARG A 94 25.05 -6.54 -4.13
CA ARG A 94 24.94 -5.32 -3.30
C ARG A 94 23.48 -5.04 -2.94
N ASN A 95 22.57 -5.08 -3.92
CA ASN A 95 21.16 -4.77 -3.70
C ASN A 95 20.47 -5.82 -2.82
N MET A 96 20.83 -7.09 -2.99
CA MET A 96 20.35 -8.16 -2.11
C MET A 96 20.87 -8.01 -0.67
N GLN A 97 22.09 -7.47 -0.48
CA GLN A 97 22.58 -7.14 0.86
C GLN A 97 21.78 -5.98 1.46
N LEU A 98 21.54 -4.90 0.71
CA LEU A 98 20.71 -3.78 1.15
C LEU A 98 19.30 -4.24 1.55
N LEU A 99 18.69 -5.16 0.78
CA LEU A 99 17.40 -5.74 1.12
C LEU A 99 17.45 -6.50 2.45
N ARG A 100 18.47 -7.34 2.64
CA ARG A 100 18.68 -8.07 3.91
C ARG A 100 18.86 -7.11 5.09
N ASP A 101 19.66 -6.08 4.90
CA ASP A 101 19.92 -5.10 5.96
C ASP A 101 18.64 -4.33 6.31
N ALA A 102 17.84 -3.92 5.33
CA ALA A 102 16.56 -3.26 5.57
C ALA A 102 15.61 -4.15 6.39
N VAL A 103 15.49 -5.43 6.00
CA VAL A 103 14.53 -6.36 6.63
C VAL A 103 15.05 -6.91 7.96
N HIS A 104 16.33 -7.35 8.03
CA HIS A 104 16.85 -8.01 9.22
C HIS A 104 17.48 -7.06 10.24
N THR A 105 18.23 -6.05 9.77
CA THR A 105 18.98 -5.17 10.66
C THR A 105 18.13 -3.99 11.11
N TYR A 106 17.47 -3.35 10.17
CA TYR A 106 16.67 -2.15 10.43
C TYR A 106 15.20 -2.44 10.73
N LYS A 107 14.70 -3.65 10.39
CA LYS A 107 13.33 -4.07 10.66
C LYS A 107 12.29 -3.09 10.09
N VAL A 108 12.54 -2.59 8.87
CA VAL A 108 11.64 -1.61 8.24
C VAL A 108 10.22 -2.16 8.10
N GLY A 109 9.23 -1.26 8.20
CA GLY A 109 7.82 -1.60 8.08
C GLY A 109 7.36 -1.82 6.64
N GLY A 110 8.09 -1.26 5.66
CA GLY A 110 7.73 -1.40 4.26
C GLY A 110 8.87 -1.18 3.29
N LEU A 111 8.57 -1.46 2.03
CA LEU A 111 9.46 -1.24 0.89
C LEU A 111 8.76 -0.43 -0.19
N LEU A 112 9.48 0.50 -0.80
CA LEU A 112 9.13 1.20 -2.04
C LEU A 112 10.08 0.74 -3.14
N PHE A 113 9.56 0.18 -4.23
CA PHE A 113 10.40 -0.16 -5.36
C PHE A 113 10.51 1.00 -6.34
N SER A 114 11.73 1.48 -6.58
CA SER A 114 12.04 2.37 -7.71
C SER A 114 11.99 1.61 -9.03
N GLY A 115 11.90 2.27 -10.16
CA GLY A 115 11.64 1.66 -11.46
C GLY A 115 12.54 0.49 -11.88
N GLY A 116 11.98 -0.47 -12.61
CA GLY A 116 12.69 -1.67 -13.07
C GLY A 116 11.86 -2.62 -13.91
N LYS A 117 12.20 -3.93 -13.83
CA LYS A 117 11.44 -4.99 -14.48
C LYS A 117 10.44 -5.62 -13.50
N ILE A 118 9.24 -5.90 -13.98
CA ILE A 118 8.16 -6.51 -13.19
C ILE A 118 8.59 -7.81 -12.50
N GLN A 119 9.32 -8.69 -13.22
CA GLN A 119 9.77 -9.97 -12.68
C GLN A 119 10.75 -9.79 -11.51
N ASN A 120 11.64 -8.81 -11.61
CA ASN A 120 12.61 -8.53 -10.56
C ASN A 120 11.92 -8.00 -9.30
N GLN A 121 10.95 -7.10 -9.44
CA GLN A 121 10.18 -6.63 -8.29
C GLN A 121 9.42 -7.77 -7.62
N ALA A 122 8.73 -8.61 -8.39
CA ALA A 122 8.01 -9.76 -7.85
C ALA A 122 8.95 -10.69 -7.06
N THR A 123 10.14 -10.99 -7.62
CA THR A 123 11.14 -11.82 -6.93
C THR A 123 11.62 -11.19 -5.62
N LEU A 124 11.96 -9.89 -5.65
CA LEU A 124 12.44 -9.19 -4.45
C LEU A 124 11.34 -9.01 -3.40
N THR A 125 10.10 -8.76 -3.81
CA THR A 125 8.95 -8.73 -2.91
C THR A 125 8.79 -10.05 -2.18
N ASN A 126 8.84 -11.16 -2.91
CA ASN A 126 8.72 -12.50 -2.34
C ASN A 126 9.86 -12.81 -1.37
N GLU A 127 11.09 -12.48 -1.76
CA GLU A 127 12.26 -12.67 -0.92
C GLU A 127 12.17 -11.83 0.36
N ALA A 128 11.81 -10.56 0.25
CA ALA A 128 11.63 -9.68 1.40
C ALA A 128 10.56 -10.19 2.37
N GLN A 129 9.40 -10.57 1.85
CA GLN A 129 8.29 -11.10 2.66
C GLN A 129 8.66 -12.42 3.34
N ARG A 130 9.46 -13.27 2.67
CA ARG A 130 9.92 -14.53 3.24
C ARG A 130 10.91 -14.31 4.41
N MET A 131 11.75 -13.28 4.31
CA MET A 131 12.72 -12.92 5.34
C MET A 131 12.08 -12.16 6.52
N ALA A 132 11.01 -11.44 6.27
CA ALA A 132 10.42 -10.53 7.26
C ALA A 132 9.73 -11.29 8.40
N ARG A 133 10.02 -10.91 9.63
CA ARG A 133 9.32 -11.41 10.82
C ARG A 133 7.90 -10.86 10.93
N CYS A 134 7.73 -9.58 10.61
CA CYS A 134 6.45 -8.92 10.44
C CYS A 134 6.23 -8.68 8.94
N PRO A 135 5.05 -8.97 8.37
CA PRO A 135 4.77 -8.71 6.97
C PRO A 135 5.07 -7.25 6.60
N LEU A 136 5.80 -7.07 5.49
CA LEU A 136 6.17 -5.74 5.00
C LEU A 136 5.02 -5.11 4.21
N LEU A 137 4.84 -3.82 4.38
CA LEU A 137 4.00 -3.00 3.53
C LEU A 137 4.75 -2.72 2.22
N ILE A 138 4.25 -3.27 1.12
CA ILE A 138 4.82 -2.97 -0.20
C ILE A 138 4.09 -1.77 -0.77
N THR A 139 4.85 -0.73 -1.05
CA THR A 139 4.32 0.53 -1.55
C THR A 139 4.83 0.81 -2.96
N PHE A 140 4.14 1.66 -3.67
CA PHE A 140 4.43 2.00 -5.04
C PHE A 140 4.11 3.48 -5.32
N ASP A 141 4.82 4.08 -6.24
CA ASP A 141 4.56 5.43 -6.74
C ASP A 141 4.18 5.30 -8.22
N GLY A 142 2.90 5.08 -8.47
CA GLY A 142 2.34 4.81 -9.79
C GLY A 142 1.13 5.65 -10.11
N GLU A 143 1.34 6.97 -10.28
CA GLU A 143 0.27 7.95 -10.53
C GLU A 143 -0.56 7.62 -11.75
N TRP A 144 0.06 7.11 -12.82
CA TRP A 144 -0.60 6.64 -14.03
C TRP A 144 -0.38 5.14 -14.29
N GLY A 145 -0.37 4.36 -13.21
CA GLY A 145 -0.24 2.90 -13.26
C GLY A 145 1.19 2.41 -13.05
N LEU A 146 1.33 1.09 -13.05
CA LEU A 146 2.62 0.45 -12.80
C LEU A 146 3.67 0.80 -13.87
N SER A 147 3.24 1.14 -15.09
CA SER A 147 4.13 1.54 -16.19
C SER A 147 4.97 2.78 -15.90
N MET A 148 4.56 3.61 -14.94
CA MET A 148 5.37 4.73 -14.46
C MET A 148 6.75 4.27 -13.97
N ARG A 149 6.82 3.08 -13.39
CA ARG A 149 8.04 2.54 -12.78
C ARG A 149 8.46 1.18 -13.35
N LEU A 150 7.52 0.37 -13.82
CA LEU A 150 7.79 -1.01 -14.21
C LEU A 150 7.63 -1.22 -15.73
N ARG A 151 8.69 -1.66 -16.36
CA ARG A 151 8.66 -2.05 -17.77
C ARG A 151 7.90 -3.36 -17.94
N GLY A 152 7.09 -3.45 -19.00
CA GLY A 152 6.31 -4.64 -19.36
C GLY A 152 4.90 -4.65 -18.76
N THR A 153 4.43 -3.50 -18.26
CA THR A 153 3.05 -3.30 -17.81
C THR A 153 2.28 -2.42 -18.78
N PRO A 154 0.93 -2.50 -18.81
CA PRO A 154 0.10 -1.62 -19.63
C PRO A 154 0.37 -0.15 -19.30
N VAL A 155 0.43 0.69 -20.34
CA VAL A 155 0.67 2.13 -20.22
C VAL A 155 -0.67 2.84 -20.23
N PHE A 156 -0.92 3.67 -19.23
CA PHE A 156 -2.09 4.53 -19.14
C PHE A 156 -1.73 6.00 -19.40
N PRO A 157 -2.70 6.81 -19.83
CA PRO A 157 -2.51 8.24 -19.94
C PRO A 157 -2.17 8.89 -18.59
N ARG A 158 -1.47 10.02 -18.64
CA ARG A 158 -1.22 10.82 -17.45
C ARG A 158 -2.51 11.47 -16.95
N ASN A 159 -2.53 11.87 -15.67
CA ASN A 159 -3.72 12.39 -14.98
C ASN A 159 -4.39 13.57 -15.69
N MET A 160 -3.61 14.50 -16.30
CA MET A 160 -4.19 15.59 -17.08
C MET A 160 -5.01 15.11 -18.29
N VAL A 161 -4.55 14.05 -18.96
CA VAL A 161 -5.28 13.45 -20.09
C VAL A 161 -6.52 12.71 -19.60
N LEU A 162 -6.40 12.02 -18.47
CA LEU A 162 -7.54 11.37 -17.81
C LEU A 162 -8.61 12.40 -17.42
N GLY A 163 -8.21 13.60 -17.01
CA GLY A 163 -9.10 14.71 -16.68
C GLY A 163 -9.96 15.22 -17.85
N CYS A 164 -9.60 14.90 -19.11
CA CYS A 164 -10.39 15.20 -20.28
C CYS A 164 -11.55 14.23 -20.51
N ILE A 165 -11.56 13.08 -19.80
CA ILE A 165 -12.60 12.06 -19.93
C ILE A 165 -13.88 12.55 -19.24
N GLN A 166 -14.98 12.61 -19.99
CA GLN A 166 -16.29 13.06 -19.48
C GLN A 166 -17.09 11.90 -18.85
N ASP A 167 -16.81 10.67 -19.22
CA ASP A 167 -17.48 9.49 -18.68
C ASP A 167 -16.73 8.96 -17.44
N ASN A 168 -17.24 9.28 -16.26
CA ASN A 168 -16.66 8.85 -14.98
C ASN A 168 -16.59 7.32 -14.82
N ARG A 169 -17.37 6.55 -15.59
CA ARG A 169 -17.28 5.07 -15.57
C ARG A 169 -15.92 4.61 -16.09
N LEU A 170 -15.36 5.29 -17.09
CA LEU A 170 -14.03 4.98 -17.62
C LEU A 170 -12.93 5.28 -16.59
N ILE A 171 -13.09 6.36 -15.83
CA ILE A 171 -12.15 6.69 -14.72
C ILE A 171 -12.24 5.63 -13.62
N TYR A 172 -13.44 5.17 -13.29
CA TYR A 172 -13.62 4.10 -12.32
C TYR A 172 -12.97 2.78 -12.78
N GLU A 173 -13.19 2.39 -14.05
CA GLU A 173 -12.57 1.17 -14.60
C GLU A 173 -11.04 1.28 -14.66
N TYR A 174 -10.50 2.45 -14.96
CA TYR A 174 -9.08 2.71 -14.84
C TYR A 174 -8.57 2.45 -13.41
N GLY A 175 -9.26 3.00 -12.40
CA GLY A 175 -8.91 2.77 -10.99
C GLY A 175 -9.00 1.29 -10.60
N ARG A 176 -10.03 0.56 -11.09
CA ARG A 176 -10.16 -0.89 -10.89
C ARG A 176 -8.98 -1.66 -11.48
N GLU A 177 -8.58 -1.33 -12.70
CA GLU A 177 -7.45 -1.99 -13.35
C GLU A 177 -6.13 -1.70 -12.63
N MET A 178 -5.90 -0.46 -12.19
CA MET A 178 -4.76 -0.13 -11.34
C MET A 178 -4.73 -0.95 -10.05
N ALA A 179 -5.87 -1.04 -9.37
CA ALA A 179 -5.99 -1.83 -8.15
C ALA A 179 -5.74 -3.33 -8.42
N ARG A 180 -6.19 -3.85 -9.57
CA ARG A 180 -5.93 -5.22 -9.99
C ARG A 180 -4.42 -5.47 -10.17
N GLN A 181 -3.74 -4.59 -10.91
CA GLN A 181 -2.29 -4.68 -11.13
C GLN A 181 -1.51 -4.59 -9.82
N CYS A 182 -1.85 -3.66 -8.93
CA CYS A 182 -1.24 -3.56 -7.62
C CYS A 182 -1.39 -4.86 -6.82
N ARG A 183 -2.59 -5.44 -6.80
CA ARG A 183 -2.82 -6.72 -6.10
C ARG A 183 -1.99 -7.87 -6.66
N GLU A 184 -1.87 -7.97 -7.97
CA GLU A 184 -1.05 -9.01 -8.62
C GLU A 184 0.44 -8.88 -8.29
N MET A 185 0.90 -7.64 -8.12
CA MET A 185 2.28 -7.33 -7.74
C MET A 185 2.54 -7.38 -6.23
N GLY A 186 1.51 -7.63 -5.42
CA GLY A 186 1.62 -7.62 -3.96
C GLY A 186 1.82 -6.22 -3.38
N VAL A 187 1.40 -5.18 -4.09
CA VAL A 187 1.42 -3.79 -3.64
C VAL A 187 0.16 -3.49 -2.84
N GLN A 188 0.32 -3.01 -1.60
CA GLN A 188 -0.78 -2.64 -0.71
C GLN A 188 -1.11 -1.15 -0.79
N VAL A 189 -0.11 -0.30 -1.03
CA VAL A 189 -0.28 1.15 -1.08
C VAL A 189 0.29 1.70 -2.38
N ASN A 190 -0.53 2.42 -3.14
CA ASN A 190 -0.07 3.26 -4.24
C ASN A 190 -0.15 4.72 -3.81
N PHE A 191 0.96 5.45 -3.88
CA PHE A 191 1.01 6.89 -3.60
C PHE A 191 0.44 7.68 -4.78
N ALA A 192 -0.87 7.56 -4.98
CA ALA A 192 -1.62 8.18 -6.06
C ALA A 192 -3.10 8.37 -5.63
N PRO A 193 -3.81 9.33 -6.25
CA PRO A 193 -3.33 10.33 -7.20
C PRO A 193 -2.55 11.46 -6.52
N VAL A 194 -1.86 12.30 -7.31
CA VAL A 194 -1.34 13.59 -6.83
C VAL A 194 -2.53 14.46 -6.45
N ALA A 195 -2.55 14.92 -5.20
CA ALA A 195 -3.59 15.78 -4.66
C ALA A 195 -3.16 17.26 -4.62
N ASP A 196 -2.11 17.59 -5.37
CA ASP A 196 -1.54 18.94 -5.44
C ASP A 196 -2.32 19.84 -6.38
N VAL A 197 -2.21 21.13 -6.19
CA VAL A 197 -2.86 22.15 -7.00
C VAL A 197 -1.94 22.52 -8.15
N ASN A 198 -2.47 22.49 -9.38
CA ASN A 198 -1.73 22.99 -10.55
C ASN A 198 -1.71 24.51 -10.53
N ILE A 199 -0.56 25.10 -10.22
CA ILE A 199 -0.33 26.55 -10.18
C ILE A 199 0.54 27.05 -11.34
N ASN A 200 0.86 26.20 -12.31
CA ASN A 200 1.66 26.55 -13.49
C ASN A 200 0.77 27.03 -14.64
#